data_ca222d6de80a157f7be23b370b17629c
#
_entry.id   ca222d6de80a157f7be23b370b17629c
#
_cell.length_a   1.000
_cell.length_b   1.000
_cell.length_c   1.000
_cell.angle_alpha   90.00
_cell.angle_beta   90.00
_cell.angle_gamma   90.00
#
_symmetry.space_group_name_H-M   'P 1'
#
loop_
_entity.id
_entity.type
_entity.pdbx_description
1 polymer ?
#
loop_
_entity_poly.entity_id
_entity_poly.type
_entity_poly.pdbx_seq_one_letter_code
_entity_poly.pdbx_strand_id
1 'polypeptide(L)'
;MKIQSMFQKDINRDINGVIKVSQDDQQSLKQELSEYIITKELRRHFATFFDNYVKAIDNPTDKIGVWISGFFGSGKSHFLKMLSYLLSNKEVDGKHAFDYFADKFDDPMMYATVQKCVRIPTESILFNIDIEGPINKDKTAVLRVFAKVFYNHCGFYGEDLKVAKLERFIDKQGKTEAFRAAFKEVNGDEWVNARDSAAFFEDDVVEALQSVLGMSETAARNWKNSEVDPYFLCFQTGSF
;
A
#
# COMPACT_ATOMS: atom_id res chain seq x y z
N MET A 1 -41.06 19.70 18.83
CA MET A 1 -39.77 18.94 18.95
C MET A 1 -38.97 19.31 17.71
N LYS A 2 -37.72 19.78 17.87
CA LYS A 2 -36.88 20.08 16.69
C LYS A 2 -36.29 18.78 16.14
N ILE A 3 -36.28 18.59 14.83
CA ILE A 3 -35.73 17.39 14.16
C ILE A 3 -34.28 17.12 14.63
N GLN A 4 -33.51 18.17 14.83
CA GLN A 4 -32.13 18.07 15.31
C GLN A 4 -31.98 17.33 16.63
N SER A 5 -32.98 17.42 17.55
CA SER A 5 -32.95 16.72 18.84
C SER A 5 -33.15 15.19 18.74
N MET A 6 -33.48 14.68 17.56
CA MET A 6 -33.61 13.24 17.29
C MET A 6 -32.29 12.58 16.86
N PHE A 7 -31.26 13.38 16.62
CA PHE A 7 -29.95 12.91 16.18
C PHE A 7 -28.91 13.11 17.27
N GLN A 8 -28.03 12.14 17.42
CA GLN A 8 -26.94 12.18 18.39
C GLN A 8 -25.85 13.19 17.98
N LYS A 9 -25.67 13.42 16.67
CA LYS A 9 -24.68 14.31 16.09
C LYS A 9 -25.34 15.49 15.38
N ASP A 10 -24.61 16.57 15.17
CA ASP A 10 -25.10 17.73 14.43
C ASP A 10 -25.49 17.33 13.00
N ILE A 11 -26.74 17.61 12.62
CA ILE A 11 -27.27 17.31 11.29
C ILE A 11 -26.71 18.22 10.19
N ASN A 12 -26.14 19.36 10.57
CA ASN A 12 -25.55 20.34 9.64
C ASN A 12 -24.04 20.14 9.43
N ARG A 13 -23.44 19.11 10.05
CA ARG A 13 -22.03 18.81 9.85
C ARG A 13 -21.76 18.38 8.42
N ASP A 14 -20.57 18.66 7.91
CA ASP A 14 -20.11 18.13 6.63
C ASP A 14 -20.01 16.59 6.70
N ILE A 15 -20.64 15.93 5.74
CA ILE A 15 -20.60 14.47 5.60
C ILE A 15 -19.96 14.15 4.26
N ASN A 16 -18.86 13.43 4.27
CA ASN A 16 -18.27 12.88 3.06
C ASN A 16 -19.19 11.80 2.49
N GLY A 17 -19.99 12.18 1.49
CA GLY A 17 -20.98 11.27 0.87
C GLY A 17 -20.36 10.12 0.07
N VAL A 18 -19.09 10.23 -0.32
CA VAL A 18 -18.34 9.19 -1.05
C VAL A 18 -17.00 8.96 -0.37
N ILE A 19 -16.81 7.73 0.09
CA ILE A 19 -15.53 7.30 0.66
C ILE A 19 -14.54 7.02 -0.47
N LYS A 20 -13.50 7.84 -0.56
CA LYS A 20 -12.39 7.63 -1.50
C LYS A 20 -11.31 6.82 -0.82
N VAL A 21 -10.87 5.75 -1.47
CA VAL A 21 -9.83 4.84 -0.96
C VAL A 21 -8.49 5.58 -0.74
N SER A 22 -8.19 6.56 -1.59
CA SER A 22 -6.96 7.37 -1.54
C SER A 22 -7.04 8.61 -0.63
N GLN A 23 -8.18 8.87 0.03
CA GLN A 23 -8.33 10.03 0.91
C GLN A 23 -7.79 9.69 2.30
N ASP A 24 -6.79 10.43 2.75
CA ASP A 24 -5.99 10.12 3.94
C ASP A 24 -5.81 11.35 4.87
N ASP A 25 -6.67 12.36 4.74
CA ASP A 25 -6.62 13.50 5.64
C ASP A 25 -7.15 13.15 7.05
N GLN A 26 -6.49 13.66 8.08
CA GLN A 26 -6.73 13.30 9.48
C GLN A 26 -8.17 13.53 9.95
N GLN A 27 -8.83 14.58 9.45
CA GLN A 27 -10.18 14.92 9.86
C GLN A 27 -11.20 13.94 9.29
N SER A 28 -11.07 13.59 8.00
CA SER A 28 -11.89 12.57 7.35
C SER A 28 -11.69 11.19 7.98
N LEU A 29 -10.43 10.83 8.28
CA LEU A 29 -10.10 9.57 8.95
C LEU A 29 -10.79 9.45 10.32
N LYS A 30 -10.67 10.48 11.15
CA LYS A 30 -11.33 10.51 12.46
C LYS A 30 -12.83 10.36 12.35
N GLN A 31 -13.46 11.07 11.41
CA GLN A 31 -14.88 10.99 11.15
C GLN A 31 -15.28 9.58 10.72
N GLU A 32 -14.60 9.02 9.72
CA GLU A 32 -14.87 7.68 9.22
C GLU A 32 -14.75 6.62 10.34
N LEU A 33 -13.67 6.63 11.11
CA LEU A 33 -13.46 5.69 12.21
C LEU A 33 -14.51 5.84 13.33
N SER A 34 -14.81 7.07 13.73
CA SER A 34 -15.76 7.32 14.82
C SER A 34 -17.21 7.02 14.44
N GLU A 35 -17.59 7.27 13.18
CA GLU A 35 -18.95 7.13 12.70
C GLU A 35 -19.26 5.75 12.08
N TYR A 36 -18.25 4.91 11.85
CA TYR A 36 -18.46 3.59 11.28
C TYR A 36 -19.33 2.72 12.18
N ILE A 37 -20.41 2.17 11.63
CA ILE A 37 -21.34 1.30 12.34
C ILE A 37 -21.15 -0.14 11.87
N ILE A 38 -20.86 -1.03 12.81
CA ILE A 38 -20.75 -2.46 12.53
C ILE A 38 -22.13 -3.11 12.65
N THR A 39 -22.78 -3.32 11.51
CA THR A 39 -24.04 -4.06 11.46
C THR A 39 -23.82 -5.54 11.79
N LYS A 40 -24.90 -6.29 12.06
CA LYS A 40 -24.83 -7.74 12.31
C LYS A 40 -24.16 -8.51 11.17
N GLU A 41 -24.38 -8.10 9.93
CA GLU A 41 -23.77 -8.71 8.74
C GLU A 41 -22.29 -8.36 8.63
N LEU A 42 -21.92 -7.08 8.78
CA LEU A 42 -20.54 -6.66 8.80
C LEU A 42 -19.72 -7.33 9.90
N ARG A 43 -20.31 -7.55 11.07
CA ARG A 43 -19.68 -8.30 12.17
C ARG A 43 -19.24 -9.69 11.73
N ARG A 44 -20.10 -10.41 11.00
CA ARG A 44 -19.76 -11.73 10.46
C ARG A 44 -18.59 -11.65 9.47
N HIS A 45 -18.58 -10.63 8.61
CA HIS A 45 -17.49 -10.42 7.65
C HIS A 45 -16.17 -10.08 8.34
N PHE A 46 -16.21 -9.22 9.37
CA PHE A 46 -15.02 -8.93 10.18
C PHE A 46 -14.51 -10.20 10.88
N ALA A 47 -15.39 -10.97 11.54
CA ALA A 47 -15.01 -12.20 12.21
C ALA A 47 -14.36 -13.19 11.21
N THR A 48 -15.00 -13.44 10.07
CA THR A 48 -14.46 -14.33 9.04
C THR A 48 -13.10 -13.87 8.55
N PHE A 49 -12.91 -12.55 8.31
CA PHE A 49 -11.65 -12.02 7.85
C PHE A 49 -10.55 -12.20 8.90
N PHE A 50 -10.77 -11.73 10.13
CA PHE A 50 -9.74 -11.75 11.17
C PHE A 50 -9.42 -13.17 11.64
N ASP A 51 -10.38 -14.08 11.71
CA ASP A 51 -10.14 -15.49 12.03
C ASP A 51 -9.23 -16.16 10.98
N ASN A 52 -9.45 -15.88 9.68
CA ASN A 52 -8.59 -16.41 8.63
C ASN A 52 -7.22 -15.73 8.62
N TYR A 53 -7.16 -14.42 8.89
CA TYR A 53 -5.91 -13.68 8.98
C TYR A 53 -5.00 -14.25 10.08
N VAL A 54 -5.54 -14.46 11.30
CA VAL A 54 -4.78 -15.09 12.40
C VAL A 54 -4.31 -16.48 12.02
N LYS A 55 -5.18 -17.32 11.42
CA LYS A 55 -4.79 -18.67 10.99
C LYS A 55 -3.65 -18.64 9.96
N ALA A 56 -3.67 -17.69 9.04
CA ALA A 56 -2.62 -17.55 8.03
C ALA A 56 -1.27 -17.11 8.62
N ILE A 57 -1.28 -16.37 9.74
CA ILE A 57 -0.08 -15.99 10.48
C ILE A 57 0.50 -17.19 11.24
N ASP A 58 -0.36 -17.90 11.97
CA ASP A 58 0.04 -19.04 12.78
C ASP A 58 0.46 -20.24 11.88
N ASN A 59 -0.13 -20.38 10.70
CA ASN A 59 0.13 -21.44 9.73
C ASN A 59 0.22 -20.86 8.31
N PRO A 60 1.43 -20.73 7.74
CA PRO A 60 1.61 -20.23 6.39
C PRO A 60 0.71 -20.94 5.38
N THR A 61 0.05 -20.18 4.52
CA THR A 61 -0.90 -20.66 3.52
C THR A 61 -0.66 -19.99 2.18
N ASP A 62 -0.99 -20.68 1.10
CA ASP A 62 -1.04 -20.17 -0.27
C ASP A 62 -2.32 -19.35 -0.57
N LYS A 63 -3.31 -19.42 0.34
CA LYS A 63 -4.59 -18.70 0.24
C LYS A 63 -4.49 -17.29 0.79
N ILE A 64 -3.83 -16.42 0.03
CA ILE A 64 -3.55 -15.02 0.43
C ILE A 64 -4.57 -14.00 -0.11
N GLY A 65 -5.46 -14.41 -1.01
CA GLY A 65 -6.43 -13.52 -1.64
C GLY A 65 -7.75 -13.43 -0.86
N VAL A 66 -8.28 -12.22 -0.71
CA VAL A 66 -9.62 -11.95 -0.18
C VAL A 66 -10.44 -11.23 -1.25
N TRP A 67 -11.65 -11.76 -1.53
CA TRP A 67 -12.58 -11.17 -2.49
C TRP A 67 -13.77 -10.53 -1.77
N ILE A 68 -13.91 -9.21 -1.89
CA ILE A 68 -15.04 -8.45 -1.33
C ILE A 68 -15.95 -8.05 -2.48
N SER A 69 -17.18 -8.61 -2.52
CA SER A 69 -18.18 -8.35 -3.55
C SER A 69 -19.47 -7.78 -2.96
N GLY A 70 -20.29 -7.16 -3.81
CA GLY A 70 -21.57 -6.58 -3.43
C GLY A 70 -22.03 -5.56 -4.47
N PHE A 71 -23.27 -5.11 -4.35
CA PHE A 71 -23.87 -4.11 -5.23
C PHE A 71 -23.18 -2.74 -5.13
N PHE A 72 -23.41 -1.88 -6.12
CA PHE A 72 -22.95 -0.49 -6.06
C PHE A 72 -23.56 0.21 -4.83
N GLY A 73 -22.77 0.98 -4.10
CA GLY A 73 -23.21 1.66 -2.88
C GLY A 73 -23.32 0.78 -1.62
N SER A 74 -23.01 -0.52 -1.69
CA SER A 74 -23.10 -1.44 -0.52
C SER A 74 -22.00 -1.26 0.56
N GLY A 75 -21.12 -0.26 0.41
CA GLY A 75 -20.07 0.02 1.40
C GLY A 75 -18.79 -0.81 1.27
N LYS A 76 -18.56 -1.52 0.15
CA LYS A 76 -17.34 -2.34 -0.06
C LYS A 76 -16.03 -1.59 0.19
N SER A 77 -15.90 -0.42 -0.44
CA SER A 77 -14.69 0.41 -0.30
C SER A 77 -14.52 0.92 1.13
N HIS A 78 -15.61 1.23 1.80
CA HIS A 78 -15.60 1.64 3.20
C HIS A 78 -15.16 0.48 4.11
N PHE A 79 -15.71 -0.72 3.89
CA PHE A 79 -15.31 -1.92 4.62
C PHE A 79 -13.82 -2.24 4.42
N LEU A 80 -13.33 -2.20 3.16
CA LEU A 80 -11.91 -2.40 2.83
C LEU A 80 -11.02 -1.37 3.55
N LYS A 81 -11.45 -0.10 3.55
CA LYS A 81 -10.72 0.99 4.21
C LYS A 81 -10.66 0.79 5.73
N MET A 82 -11.75 0.35 6.35
CA MET A 82 -11.78 0.02 7.79
C MET A 82 -10.86 -1.16 8.13
N LEU A 83 -10.83 -2.21 7.30
CA LEU A 83 -9.87 -3.31 7.46
C LEU A 83 -8.42 -2.82 7.39
N SER A 84 -8.11 -1.95 6.42
CA SER A 84 -6.80 -1.34 6.26
C SER A 84 -6.37 -0.56 7.51
N TYR A 85 -7.26 0.28 8.05
CA TYR A 85 -6.96 1.07 9.23
C TYR A 85 -6.76 0.21 10.49
N LEU A 86 -7.57 -0.84 10.65
CA LEU A 86 -7.41 -1.77 11.76
C LEU A 86 -6.10 -2.54 11.66
N LEU A 87 -5.74 -3.06 10.47
CA LEU A 87 -4.52 -3.83 10.29
C LEU A 87 -3.25 -2.99 10.48
N SER A 88 -3.22 -1.78 9.89
CA SER A 88 -2.09 -0.86 10.08
C SER A 88 -2.08 -0.19 11.45
N ASN A 89 -3.18 -0.30 12.20
CA ASN A 89 -3.42 0.33 13.48
C ASN A 89 -2.95 1.79 13.56
N LYS A 90 -3.24 2.52 12.47
CA LYS A 90 -2.79 3.90 12.24
C LYS A 90 -3.25 4.80 13.39
N GLU A 91 -2.37 5.71 13.81
CA GLU A 91 -2.73 6.73 14.79
C GLU A 91 -3.50 7.86 14.10
N VAL A 92 -4.64 8.22 14.67
CA VAL A 92 -5.54 9.27 14.20
C VAL A 92 -5.99 10.10 15.39
N ASP A 93 -5.67 11.39 15.42
CA ASP A 93 -6.04 12.31 16.49
C ASP A 93 -5.62 11.80 17.89
N GLY A 94 -4.38 11.30 18.02
CA GLY A 94 -3.81 10.81 19.28
C GLY A 94 -4.38 9.49 19.79
N LYS A 95 -5.13 8.74 18.95
CA LYS A 95 -5.66 7.40 19.24
C LYS A 95 -5.34 6.44 18.12
N HIS A 96 -5.08 5.19 18.45
CA HIS A 96 -4.95 4.15 17.45
C HIS A 96 -6.30 3.80 16.82
N ALA A 97 -6.30 3.39 15.56
CA ALA A 97 -7.52 3.01 14.83
C ALA A 97 -8.33 1.96 15.59
N PHE A 98 -7.67 1.00 16.24
CA PHE A 98 -8.32 -0.02 17.04
C PHE A 98 -9.12 0.55 18.21
N ASP A 99 -8.67 1.64 18.83
CA ASP A 99 -9.36 2.26 19.99
C ASP A 99 -10.72 2.85 19.61
N TYR A 100 -10.90 3.25 18.32
CA TYR A 100 -12.21 3.69 17.80
C TYR A 100 -13.21 2.53 17.62
N PHE A 101 -12.74 1.29 17.71
CA PHE A 101 -13.55 0.09 17.54
C PHE A 101 -13.80 -0.65 18.87
N ALA A 102 -13.21 -0.20 19.98
CA ALA A 102 -13.26 -0.89 21.25
C ALA A 102 -14.70 -1.17 21.75
N ASP A 103 -15.61 -0.22 21.51
CA ASP A 103 -17.02 -0.29 21.88
C ASP A 103 -17.94 -0.81 20.76
N LYS A 104 -17.40 -1.09 19.57
CA LYS A 104 -18.16 -1.54 18.39
C LYS A 104 -18.18 -3.06 18.22
N PHE A 105 -17.26 -3.76 18.91
CA PHE A 105 -17.22 -5.22 18.94
C PHE A 105 -17.90 -5.71 20.23
N ASP A 106 -19.16 -6.11 20.13
CA ASP A 106 -19.93 -6.62 21.29
C ASP A 106 -19.46 -7.99 21.76
N ASP A 107 -18.73 -8.73 20.91
CA ASP A 107 -18.22 -10.07 21.21
C ASP A 107 -16.77 -9.97 21.74
N PRO A 108 -16.51 -10.36 23.00
CA PRO A 108 -15.16 -10.33 23.58
C PRO A 108 -14.14 -11.20 22.82
N MET A 109 -14.59 -12.33 22.22
CA MET A 109 -13.71 -13.20 21.46
C MET A 109 -13.28 -12.52 20.15
N MET A 110 -14.21 -11.90 19.44
CA MET A 110 -13.89 -11.12 18.25
C MET A 110 -12.97 -9.95 18.59
N TYR A 111 -13.23 -9.22 19.66
CA TYR A 111 -12.36 -8.14 20.14
C TYR A 111 -10.92 -8.64 20.36
N ALA A 112 -10.75 -9.78 21.07
CA ALA A 112 -9.44 -10.38 21.34
C ALA A 112 -8.74 -10.82 20.05
N THR A 113 -9.48 -11.39 19.08
CA THR A 113 -8.94 -11.79 17.77
C THR A 113 -8.43 -10.58 16.99
N VAL A 114 -9.23 -9.51 16.91
CA VAL A 114 -8.80 -8.26 16.24
C VAL A 114 -7.60 -7.66 16.98
N GLN A 115 -7.62 -7.63 18.32
CA GLN A 115 -6.49 -7.13 19.11
C GLN A 115 -5.19 -7.91 18.85
N LYS A 116 -5.26 -9.22 18.63
CA LYS A 116 -4.10 -10.03 18.23
C LYS A 116 -3.56 -9.58 16.86
N CYS A 117 -4.46 -9.36 15.90
CA CYS A 117 -4.08 -8.96 14.55
C CYS A 117 -3.41 -7.57 14.51
N VAL A 118 -3.97 -6.58 15.19
CA VAL A 118 -3.47 -5.20 15.17
C VAL A 118 -2.12 -5.00 15.87
N ARG A 119 -1.66 -6.00 16.62
CA ARG A 119 -0.31 -6.00 17.21
C ARG A 119 0.78 -6.41 16.25
N ILE A 120 0.40 -6.95 15.09
CA ILE A 120 1.34 -7.37 14.06
C ILE A 120 1.69 -6.15 13.23
N PRO A 121 2.97 -5.77 13.13
CA PRO A 121 3.37 -4.67 12.26
C PRO A 121 2.89 -4.91 10.83
N THR A 122 1.99 -4.09 10.34
CA THR A 122 1.34 -4.25 9.03
C THR A 122 1.26 -2.89 8.35
N GLU A 123 1.70 -2.81 7.11
CA GLU A 123 1.46 -1.67 6.24
C GLU A 123 0.35 -1.99 5.26
N SER A 124 -0.51 -1.02 5.00
CA SER A 124 -1.64 -1.14 4.09
C SER A 124 -1.48 -0.21 2.91
N ILE A 125 -1.49 -0.77 1.72
CA ILE A 125 -1.42 -0.02 0.47
C ILE A 125 -2.79 -0.11 -0.22
N LEU A 126 -3.50 1.01 -0.25
CA LEU A 126 -4.81 1.12 -0.90
C LEU A 126 -4.68 1.89 -2.21
N PHE A 127 -5.20 1.33 -3.29
CA PHE A 127 -5.20 1.98 -4.60
C PHE A 127 -6.41 1.59 -5.44
N ASN A 128 -6.72 2.41 -6.44
CA ASN A 128 -7.74 2.13 -7.43
C ASN A 128 -7.07 1.68 -8.73
N ILE A 129 -7.34 0.45 -9.13
CA ILE A 129 -6.72 -0.17 -10.31
C ILE A 129 -7.09 0.54 -11.62
N ASP A 130 -8.26 1.18 -11.70
CA ASP A 130 -8.67 1.91 -12.90
C ASP A 130 -7.94 3.25 -13.05
N ILE A 131 -7.45 3.81 -11.93
CA ILE A 131 -6.68 5.06 -11.92
C ILE A 131 -5.20 4.76 -12.20
N GLU A 132 -4.66 3.72 -11.56
CA GLU A 132 -3.24 3.36 -11.63
C GLU A 132 -2.89 2.49 -12.84
N GLY A 133 -3.89 1.94 -13.51
CA GLY A 133 -3.70 0.97 -14.58
C GLY A 133 -3.30 1.57 -15.92
N PRO A 134 -2.56 0.83 -16.75
CA PRO A 134 -2.26 1.23 -18.12
C PRO A 134 -3.52 1.23 -18.98
N ILE A 135 -3.51 2.06 -20.03
CA ILE A 135 -4.60 2.15 -21.01
C ILE A 135 -4.85 0.79 -21.70
N ASN A 136 -3.77 0.04 -21.97
CA ASN A 136 -3.85 -1.29 -22.57
C ASN A 136 -3.94 -2.37 -21.49
N LYS A 137 -5.07 -3.04 -21.39
CA LYS A 137 -5.35 -4.12 -20.42
C LYS A 137 -4.95 -5.48 -20.99
N ASP A 138 -3.70 -5.86 -20.81
CA ASP A 138 -3.24 -7.22 -21.07
C ASP A 138 -3.39 -8.10 -19.80
N LYS A 139 -3.04 -9.41 -19.91
CA LYS A 139 -3.12 -10.36 -18.78
C LYS A 139 -2.24 -9.99 -17.60
N THR A 140 -1.23 -9.14 -17.78
CA THR A 140 -0.27 -8.72 -16.75
C THR A 140 -0.57 -7.33 -16.19
N ALA A 141 -1.59 -6.65 -16.72
CA ALA A 141 -1.92 -5.28 -16.32
C ALA A 141 -2.12 -5.13 -14.81
N VAL A 142 -2.87 -6.05 -14.19
CA VAL A 142 -3.11 -6.02 -12.73
C VAL A 142 -1.82 -6.17 -11.94
N LEU A 143 -0.94 -7.08 -12.36
CA LEU A 143 0.35 -7.32 -11.70
C LEU A 143 1.30 -6.14 -11.85
N ARG A 144 1.30 -5.47 -13.01
CA ARG A 144 2.10 -4.25 -13.25
C ARG A 144 1.65 -3.10 -12.37
N VAL A 145 0.33 -2.90 -12.24
CA VAL A 145 -0.22 -1.88 -11.34
C VAL A 145 0.17 -2.17 -9.91
N PHE A 146 0.03 -3.42 -9.48
CA PHE A 146 0.44 -3.82 -8.15
C PHE A 146 1.94 -3.54 -7.91
N ALA A 147 2.79 -3.93 -8.85
CA ALA A 147 4.23 -3.69 -8.80
C ALA A 147 4.55 -2.19 -8.74
N LYS A 148 3.93 -1.39 -9.60
CA LYS A 148 4.08 0.07 -9.62
C LYS A 148 3.78 0.67 -8.27
N VAL A 149 2.58 0.40 -7.73
CA VAL A 149 2.12 0.97 -6.46
C VAL A 149 3.00 0.51 -5.30
N PHE A 150 3.39 -0.77 -5.29
CA PHE A 150 4.30 -1.31 -4.29
C PHE A 150 5.68 -0.63 -4.32
N TYR A 151 6.29 -0.48 -5.50
CA TYR A 151 7.59 0.18 -5.61
C TYR A 151 7.52 1.65 -5.22
N ASN A 152 6.47 2.38 -5.64
CA ASN A 152 6.24 3.75 -5.21
C ASN A 152 6.10 3.87 -3.69
N HIS A 153 5.38 2.93 -3.06
CA HIS A 153 5.25 2.87 -1.61
C HIS A 153 6.60 2.64 -0.91
N CYS A 154 7.48 1.82 -1.50
CA CYS A 154 8.84 1.61 -1.01
C CYS A 154 9.81 2.77 -1.30
N GLY A 155 9.36 3.85 -1.94
CA GLY A 155 10.18 5.01 -2.29
C GLY A 155 10.97 4.88 -3.59
N PHE A 156 10.74 3.82 -4.38
CA PHE A 156 11.34 3.60 -5.69
C PHE A 156 10.47 4.13 -6.82
N TYR A 157 11.03 4.33 -8.01
CA TYR A 157 10.31 4.86 -9.18
C TYR A 157 9.45 3.80 -9.87
N GLY A 158 8.26 3.53 -9.36
CA GLY A 158 7.36 2.49 -9.86
C GLY A 158 6.76 2.74 -11.25
N GLU A 159 6.89 3.95 -11.81
CA GLU A 159 6.41 4.25 -13.18
C GLU A 159 7.21 3.48 -14.24
N ASP A 160 8.50 3.24 -14.00
CA ASP A 160 9.32 2.31 -14.76
C ASP A 160 9.84 1.19 -13.85
N LEU A 161 9.33 -0.02 -14.06
CA LEU A 161 9.69 -1.17 -13.22
C LEU A 161 11.16 -1.59 -13.37
N LYS A 162 11.84 -1.22 -14.45
CA LYS A 162 13.28 -1.49 -14.61
C LYS A 162 14.08 -0.53 -13.75
N VAL A 163 13.71 0.74 -13.76
CA VAL A 163 14.28 1.75 -12.87
C VAL A 163 14.02 1.43 -11.41
N ALA A 164 12.79 1.05 -11.05
CA ALA A 164 12.46 0.64 -9.69
C ALA A 164 13.31 -0.55 -9.20
N LYS A 165 13.52 -1.55 -10.06
CA LYS A 165 14.39 -2.70 -9.74
C LYS A 165 15.84 -2.28 -9.57
N LEU A 166 16.34 -1.38 -10.41
CA LEU A 166 17.67 -0.82 -10.30
C LEU A 166 17.84 -0.10 -8.95
N GLU A 167 16.93 0.83 -8.63
CA GLU A 167 16.95 1.56 -7.37
C GLU A 167 16.92 0.61 -6.16
N ARG A 168 16.03 -0.40 -6.18
CA ARG A 168 15.96 -1.42 -5.13
C ARG A 168 17.24 -2.23 -5.04
N PHE A 169 17.88 -2.58 -6.16
CA PHE A 169 19.15 -3.31 -6.15
C PHE A 169 20.25 -2.48 -5.50
N ILE A 170 20.34 -1.19 -5.83
CA ILE A 170 21.34 -0.27 -5.27
C ILE A 170 21.07 -0.06 -3.76
N ASP A 171 19.81 0.07 -3.38
CA ASP A 171 19.38 0.25 -2.00
C ASP A 171 19.76 -0.97 -1.12
N LYS A 172 19.53 -2.17 -1.61
CA LYS A 172 19.97 -3.41 -0.93
C LYS A 172 21.47 -3.49 -0.71
N GLN A 173 22.27 -2.80 -1.52
CA GLN A 173 23.72 -2.68 -1.32
C GLN A 173 24.10 -1.54 -0.36
N GLY A 174 23.12 -0.78 0.14
CA GLY A 174 23.35 0.41 0.96
C GLY A 174 24.07 1.53 0.22
N LYS A 175 23.91 1.63 -1.11
CA LYS A 175 24.67 2.51 -1.98
C LYS A 175 23.83 3.59 -2.65
N THR A 176 22.59 3.82 -2.23
CA THR A 176 21.65 4.75 -2.85
C THR A 176 22.21 6.17 -2.95
N GLU A 177 22.75 6.72 -1.86
CA GLU A 177 23.30 8.08 -1.87
C GLU A 177 24.60 8.18 -2.68
N ALA A 178 25.47 7.16 -2.60
CA ALA A 178 26.68 7.11 -3.39
C ALA A 178 26.38 7.07 -4.90
N PHE A 179 25.37 6.28 -5.31
CA PHE A 179 24.92 6.24 -6.70
C PHE A 179 24.34 7.57 -7.17
N ARG A 180 23.51 8.22 -6.37
CA ARG A 180 22.95 9.53 -6.70
C ARG A 180 24.02 10.58 -6.89
N ALA A 181 25.05 10.59 -6.02
CA ALA A 181 26.18 11.49 -6.13
C ALA A 181 27.01 11.22 -7.38
N ALA A 182 27.35 9.95 -7.68
CA ALA A 182 28.09 9.57 -8.86
C ALA A 182 27.33 9.88 -10.16
N PHE A 183 26.03 9.61 -10.21
CA PHE A 183 25.19 9.95 -11.38
C PHE A 183 25.16 11.46 -11.60
N LYS A 184 25.01 12.26 -10.55
CA LYS A 184 25.04 13.72 -10.66
C LYS A 184 26.39 14.24 -11.16
N GLU A 185 27.50 13.62 -10.76
CA GLU A 185 28.83 14.01 -11.22
C GLU A 185 29.00 13.76 -12.74
N VAL A 186 28.46 12.64 -13.24
CA VAL A 186 28.57 12.25 -14.65
C VAL A 186 27.55 12.98 -15.52
N ASN A 187 26.27 12.99 -15.11
CA ASN A 187 25.16 13.53 -15.92
C ASN A 187 24.96 15.04 -15.74
N GLY A 188 25.27 15.56 -14.54
CA GLY A 188 25.06 16.97 -14.17
C GLY A 188 23.71 17.25 -13.53
N ASP A 189 22.74 16.33 -13.55
CA ASP A 189 21.41 16.49 -12.94
C ASP A 189 21.21 15.47 -11.80
N GLU A 190 20.27 15.75 -10.93
CA GLU A 190 19.89 14.84 -9.84
C GLU A 190 19.19 13.59 -10.40
N TRP A 191 19.55 12.41 -9.91
CA TRP A 191 18.91 11.16 -10.33
C TRP A 191 17.39 11.20 -10.27
N VAL A 192 16.82 11.80 -9.21
CA VAL A 192 15.36 11.90 -9.01
C VAL A 192 14.68 12.66 -10.14
N ASN A 193 15.36 13.61 -10.78
CA ASN A 193 14.82 14.38 -11.90
C ASN A 193 15.02 13.65 -13.24
N ALA A 194 16.10 12.88 -13.38
CA ALA A 194 16.47 12.21 -14.63
C ALA A 194 15.91 10.79 -14.77
N ARG A 195 15.50 10.15 -13.69
CA ARG A 195 15.12 8.73 -13.68
C ARG A 195 13.91 8.35 -14.52
N ASP A 196 13.00 9.29 -14.81
CA ASP A 196 11.88 9.10 -15.74
C ASP A 196 12.35 8.88 -17.18
N SER A 197 13.50 9.43 -17.49
CA SER A 197 14.15 9.39 -18.79
C SER A 197 15.47 8.58 -18.77
N ALA A 198 15.66 7.72 -17.77
CA ALA A 198 16.90 6.97 -17.53
C ALA A 198 17.40 6.17 -18.76
N ALA A 199 16.49 5.78 -19.64
CA ALA A 199 16.84 5.10 -20.89
C ALA A 199 17.67 5.95 -21.85
N PHE A 200 17.55 7.28 -21.80
CA PHE A 200 18.35 8.21 -22.61
C PHE A 200 19.74 8.47 -22.00
N PHE A 201 19.89 8.24 -20.73
CA PHE A 201 21.13 8.45 -19.95
C PHE A 201 21.80 7.11 -19.57
N GLU A 202 21.67 6.10 -20.45
CA GLU A 202 22.17 4.75 -20.14
C GLU A 202 23.64 4.72 -19.80
N ASP A 203 24.46 5.43 -20.58
CA ASP A 203 25.92 5.44 -20.37
C ASP A 203 26.27 6.09 -19.03
N ASP A 204 25.59 7.16 -18.64
CA ASP A 204 25.79 7.83 -17.35
C ASP A 204 25.37 6.93 -16.19
N VAL A 205 24.26 6.18 -16.33
CA VAL A 205 23.81 5.18 -15.34
C VAL A 205 24.86 4.07 -15.20
N VAL A 206 25.39 3.58 -16.32
CA VAL A 206 26.42 2.52 -16.34
C VAL A 206 27.69 3.01 -15.68
N GLU A 207 28.19 4.20 -16.00
CA GLU A 207 29.38 4.78 -15.38
C GLU A 207 29.21 4.96 -13.88
N ALA A 208 28.07 5.48 -13.43
CA ALA A 208 27.76 5.61 -12.01
C ALA A 208 27.71 4.25 -11.29
N LEU A 209 27.15 3.20 -11.91
CA LEU A 209 27.11 1.85 -11.37
C LEU A 209 28.52 1.24 -11.28
N GLN A 210 29.37 1.42 -12.28
CA GLN A 210 30.75 0.95 -12.27
C GLN A 210 31.53 1.63 -11.14
N SER A 211 31.40 2.96 -11.03
CA SER A 211 32.09 3.73 -9.99
C SER A 211 31.72 3.29 -8.57
N VAL A 212 30.42 3.06 -8.31
CA VAL A 212 29.91 2.82 -6.94
C VAL A 212 29.93 1.37 -6.54
N LEU A 213 29.65 0.46 -7.48
CA LEU A 213 29.51 -0.98 -7.21
C LEU A 213 30.70 -1.81 -7.74
N GLY A 214 31.62 -1.22 -8.48
CA GLY A 214 32.75 -1.95 -9.08
C GLY A 214 32.32 -2.99 -10.13
N MET A 215 31.15 -2.82 -10.73
CA MET A 215 30.61 -3.75 -11.73
C MET A 215 31.39 -3.63 -13.05
N SER A 216 31.46 -4.74 -13.81
CA SER A 216 31.89 -4.64 -15.21
C SER A 216 30.85 -3.90 -16.04
N GLU A 217 31.26 -3.26 -17.13
CA GLU A 217 30.35 -2.55 -18.05
C GLU A 217 29.21 -3.46 -18.52
N THR A 218 29.51 -4.69 -18.92
CA THR A 218 28.49 -5.66 -19.35
C THR A 218 27.47 -5.96 -18.26
N ALA A 219 27.90 -6.11 -17.00
CA ALA A 219 27.00 -6.33 -15.89
C ALA A 219 26.18 -5.08 -15.57
N ALA A 220 26.78 -3.90 -15.64
CA ALA A 220 26.10 -2.65 -15.41
C ALA A 220 25.03 -2.38 -16.48
N ARG A 221 25.30 -2.65 -17.77
CA ARG A 221 24.30 -2.50 -18.86
C ARG A 221 23.11 -3.45 -18.74
N ASN A 222 23.21 -4.56 -18.04
CA ASN A 222 22.13 -5.54 -17.89
C ASN A 222 20.91 -5.04 -17.10
N TRP A 223 20.99 -3.90 -16.43
CA TRP A 223 19.81 -3.38 -15.69
C TRP A 223 18.57 -3.19 -16.58
N LYS A 224 18.77 -2.83 -17.87
CA LYS A 224 17.66 -2.69 -18.83
C LYS A 224 17.04 -4.01 -19.26
N ASN A 225 17.85 -5.07 -19.29
CA ASN A 225 17.47 -6.37 -19.81
C ASN A 225 16.84 -7.27 -18.74
N SER A 226 16.79 -6.82 -17.47
CA SER A 226 16.11 -7.55 -16.43
C SER A 226 14.62 -7.64 -16.76
N GLU A 227 14.19 -8.82 -17.26
CA GLU A 227 12.77 -9.08 -17.42
C GLU A 227 12.07 -8.77 -16.10
N VAL A 228 11.04 -7.93 -16.19
CA VAL A 228 10.20 -7.65 -15.04
C VAL A 228 9.26 -8.82 -14.90
N ASP A 229 9.67 -9.83 -14.10
CA ASP A 229 8.77 -10.87 -13.68
C ASP A 229 7.81 -10.29 -12.63
N PRO A 230 6.54 -10.03 -12.98
CA PRO A 230 5.57 -9.50 -12.04
C PRO A 230 5.27 -10.48 -10.90
N TYR A 231 5.53 -11.79 -11.09
CA TYR A 231 5.34 -12.80 -10.06
C TYR A 231 6.41 -12.74 -8.96
N PHE A 232 7.54 -12.07 -9.20
CA PHE A 232 8.60 -11.92 -8.21
C PHE A 232 8.17 -11.16 -6.95
N LEU A 233 7.15 -10.30 -7.04
CA LEU A 233 6.61 -9.58 -5.88
C LEU A 233 5.82 -10.48 -4.92
N CYS A 234 5.28 -11.59 -5.42
CA CYS A 234 4.45 -12.49 -4.61
C CYS A 234 5.26 -13.43 -3.70
N PHE A 235 6.56 -13.59 -3.91
CA PHE A 235 7.38 -14.62 -3.25
C PHE A 235 8.49 -14.10 -2.32
N GLN A 236 8.69 -12.81 -2.19
CA GLN A 236 9.69 -12.26 -1.26
C GLN A 236 9.08 -11.66 0.03
N THR A 237 8.24 -12.44 0.72
CA THR A 237 7.73 -12.08 2.06
C THR A 237 8.67 -12.53 3.19
N GLY A 238 9.97 -12.55 2.98
CA GLY A 238 10.89 -13.12 3.95
C GLY A 238 12.19 -12.38 4.16
N SER A 239 12.21 -11.07 4.19
CA SER A 239 13.30 -10.26 4.78
C SER A 239 13.06 -8.78 4.44
N PHE A 240 12.40 -8.10 5.33
CA PHE A 240 12.55 -6.65 5.52
C PHE A 240 13.42 -6.44 6.74
#